data_4044afd1b111d886a5a2368df92f479b
#
_entry.id   4044afd1b111d886a5a2368df92f479b
#
_cell.length_a   1.000
_cell.length_b   1.000
_cell.length_c   1.000
_cell.angle_alpha   90.00
_cell.angle_beta   90.00
_cell.angle_gamma   90.00
#
_symmetry.space_group_name_H-M   'P 1'
#
loop_
_entity.id
_entity.type
_entity.pdbx_description
1 polymer ?
#
loop_
_entity_poly.entity_id
_entity_poly.type
_entity_poly.pdbx_seq_one_letter_code
_entity_poly.pdbx_strand_id
1 'polypeptide(L)'
;MVASPLTLADAEGVRDYLGSFDLFAGIEAEGQSYLSLALRRFLITTSMVPPAPQPGARLLELGANPYFITLLLKKFTRYDLVLANYFGEGGAPGGRGEQTITSRQYGEQHVFAYDHFNGEHDPFPYPDGTFDFVLNCEILEHLPLDPTHYLCECHRVLKEGGAMLLTTPNVLMLQNLWRLAASHNIYDLYSGYGVYGRHNREYTPSELIDLLQGCGFAIEQVRIEDIYPQHGLTRVLKRFRQRWRDNLFVLARAHGRPIYSYPPWLYRSMTSLRRVIRPDVVMGENDAIQLGQGWHPLERLPYAARWTSGQAHAYLLRPENPTRLGLELSTSGAFSDPMTLTVEIGGAKQPFALKRGAWEELYMPVPTTLPPEVEVCLTVQPTYNPFRHKHSQDDRELGVLVKRIWLESAS
;
A
#
# COMPACT_ATOMS: atom_id res chain seq x y z
N MET A 1 43.05 6.10 -2.49
CA MET A 1 42.46 7.28 -1.84
C MET A 1 41.19 6.81 -1.15
N VAL A 2 41.10 6.94 0.17
CA VAL A 2 39.86 6.65 0.91
C VAL A 2 38.86 7.76 0.52
N ALA A 3 37.76 7.41 -0.15
CA ALA A 3 36.73 8.37 -0.49
C ALA A 3 36.22 9.05 0.80
N SER A 4 36.08 10.37 0.78
CA SER A 4 35.42 11.09 1.88
C SER A 4 34.06 10.48 2.20
N PRO A 5 33.67 10.43 3.50
CA PRO A 5 32.36 9.87 3.83
C PRO A 5 31.25 10.67 3.16
N LEU A 6 30.42 9.98 2.37
CA LEU A 6 29.28 10.57 1.69
C LEU A 6 28.30 11.16 2.71
N THR A 7 27.81 12.39 2.49
CA THR A 7 26.77 13.02 3.31
C THR A 7 25.60 13.47 2.44
N LEU A 8 24.40 13.58 3.01
CA LEU A 8 23.22 14.08 2.28
C LEU A 8 23.36 15.57 1.86
N ALA A 9 24.27 16.31 2.48
CA ALA A 9 24.57 17.69 2.10
C ALA A 9 25.46 17.78 0.84
N ASP A 10 26.19 16.70 0.53
CA ASP A 10 27.03 16.58 -0.68
C ASP A 10 26.19 16.01 -1.85
N ALA A 11 25.39 16.88 -2.45
CA ALA A 11 24.49 16.48 -3.54
C ALA A 11 25.25 15.94 -4.77
N GLU A 12 26.46 16.44 -5.06
CA GLU A 12 27.25 15.98 -6.20
C GLU A 12 27.80 14.57 -5.95
N GLY A 13 28.37 14.33 -4.78
CA GLY A 13 28.83 13.00 -4.39
C GLY A 13 27.71 11.99 -4.30
N VAL A 14 26.52 12.40 -3.83
CA VAL A 14 25.32 11.52 -3.83
C VAL A 14 24.88 11.20 -5.25
N ARG A 15 24.87 12.19 -6.17
CA ARG A 15 24.54 11.96 -7.58
C ARG A 15 25.52 10.97 -8.22
N ASP A 16 26.82 11.17 -8.01
CA ASP A 16 27.85 10.30 -8.58
C ASP A 16 27.77 8.87 -8.00
N TYR A 17 27.46 8.74 -6.71
CA TYR A 17 27.21 7.46 -6.07
C TYR A 17 26.00 6.75 -6.69
N LEU A 18 24.84 7.37 -6.72
CA LEU A 18 23.61 6.78 -7.26
C LEU A 18 23.73 6.48 -8.75
N GLY A 19 24.36 7.38 -9.52
CA GLY A 19 24.57 7.23 -10.96
C GLY A 19 25.59 6.16 -11.36
N SER A 20 26.34 5.63 -10.39
CA SER A 20 27.33 4.57 -10.64
C SER A 20 26.74 3.16 -10.71
N PHE A 21 25.50 2.99 -10.29
CA PHE A 21 24.80 1.68 -10.32
C PHE A 21 24.17 1.40 -11.69
N ASP A 22 24.17 0.12 -12.07
CA ASP A 22 23.62 -0.41 -13.33
C ASP A 22 22.09 -0.55 -13.35
N LEU A 23 21.39 0.48 -12.86
CA LEU A 23 19.92 0.48 -12.69
C LEU A 23 19.13 0.55 -14.00
N PHE A 24 19.73 1.09 -15.05
CA PHE A 24 19.10 1.39 -16.33
C PHE A 24 19.90 0.79 -17.50
N ALA A 25 20.30 -0.47 -17.37
CA ALA A 25 21.06 -1.15 -18.41
C ALA A 25 20.35 -1.09 -19.77
N GLY A 26 21.01 -0.45 -20.74
CA GLY A 26 20.48 -0.23 -22.10
C GLY A 26 19.71 1.09 -22.32
N ILE A 27 19.41 1.83 -21.25
CA ILE A 27 18.76 3.17 -21.27
C ILE A 27 19.45 4.12 -20.28
N GLU A 28 20.78 4.10 -20.23
CA GLU A 28 21.59 4.82 -19.24
C GLU A 28 21.36 6.34 -19.28
N ALA A 29 21.16 6.92 -20.48
CA ALA A 29 20.91 8.35 -20.63
C ALA A 29 19.59 8.76 -19.98
N GLU A 30 18.56 7.94 -20.08
CA GLU A 30 17.25 8.18 -19.44
C GLU A 30 17.38 8.08 -17.92
N GLY A 31 18.10 7.08 -17.42
CA GLY A 31 18.38 6.91 -16.00
C GLY A 31 19.14 8.08 -15.39
N GLN A 32 20.17 8.61 -16.08
CA GLN A 32 20.92 9.78 -15.65
C GLN A 32 20.06 11.05 -15.68
N SER A 33 19.18 11.20 -16.67
CA SER A 33 18.24 12.31 -16.76
C SER A 33 17.24 12.27 -15.58
N TYR A 34 16.66 11.10 -15.31
CA TYR A 34 15.75 10.90 -14.19
C TYR A 34 16.44 11.19 -12.84
N LEU A 35 17.64 10.64 -12.61
CA LEU A 35 18.43 10.90 -11.42
C LEU A 35 18.68 12.40 -11.23
N SER A 36 19.08 13.10 -12.30
CA SER A 36 19.37 14.54 -12.23
C SER A 36 18.14 15.37 -11.87
N LEU A 37 16.97 15.01 -12.39
CA LEU A 37 15.71 15.67 -12.09
C LEU A 37 15.21 15.37 -10.67
N ALA A 38 15.33 14.13 -10.22
CA ALA A 38 14.74 13.68 -8.97
C ALA A 38 15.69 13.74 -7.76
N LEU A 39 16.99 14.00 -7.96
CA LEU A 39 18.01 13.97 -6.91
C LEU A 39 17.62 14.81 -5.69
N ARG A 40 17.17 16.03 -5.90
CA ARG A 40 16.77 16.92 -4.81
C ARG A 40 15.61 16.34 -4.00
N ARG A 41 14.65 15.69 -4.65
CA ARG A 41 13.56 14.99 -4.00
C ARG A 41 14.10 13.83 -3.13
N PHE A 42 15.02 13.02 -3.66
CA PHE A 42 15.63 11.92 -2.90
C PHE A 42 16.37 12.40 -1.65
N LEU A 43 17.13 13.49 -1.75
CA LEU A 43 17.83 14.09 -0.62
C LEU A 43 16.86 14.60 0.45
N ILE A 44 15.80 15.32 0.05
CA ILE A 44 14.78 15.83 0.97
C ILE A 44 14.07 14.64 1.64
N THR A 45 13.60 13.68 0.86
CA THR A 45 12.93 12.47 1.35
C THR A 45 13.78 11.77 2.40
N THR A 46 15.03 11.43 2.06
CA THR A 46 15.93 10.72 3.00
C THR A 46 16.18 11.55 4.26
N SER A 47 16.31 12.89 4.15
CA SER A 47 16.50 13.78 5.30
C SER A 47 15.29 13.87 6.24
N MET A 48 14.10 13.54 5.74
CA MET A 48 12.84 13.54 6.52
C MET A 48 12.54 12.18 7.17
N VAL A 49 13.24 11.11 6.80
CA VAL A 49 13.11 9.81 7.46
C VAL A 49 13.68 9.92 8.88
N PRO A 50 12.87 9.70 9.93
CA PRO A 50 13.37 9.79 11.29
C PRO A 50 14.42 8.71 11.59
N PRO A 51 15.29 8.89 12.57
CA PRO A 51 16.17 7.83 13.02
C PRO A 51 15.39 6.58 13.44
N ALA A 52 15.93 5.40 13.17
CA ALA A 52 15.34 4.15 13.63
C ALA A 52 15.18 4.18 15.17
N PRO A 53 13.99 3.92 15.72
CA PRO A 53 13.72 4.06 17.15
C PRO A 53 14.49 3.05 17.99
N GLN A 54 14.87 1.91 17.40
CA GLN A 54 15.62 0.85 18.05
C GLN A 54 16.33 -0.03 16.99
N PRO A 55 17.34 -0.82 17.37
CA PRO A 55 17.89 -1.84 16.48
C PRO A 55 16.82 -2.84 16.03
N GLY A 56 16.81 -3.20 14.75
CA GLY A 56 15.79 -4.07 14.15
C GLY A 56 14.45 -3.38 13.85
N ALA A 57 14.39 -2.04 13.96
CA ALA A 57 13.24 -1.28 13.48
C ALA A 57 13.07 -1.49 11.96
N ARG A 58 11.83 -1.75 11.52
CA ARG A 58 11.52 -2.12 10.14
C ARG A 58 10.90 -0.94 9.38
N LEU A 59 11.38 -0.73 8.15
CA LEU A 59 10.86 0.25 7.23
C LEU A 59 10.35 -0.46 5.97
N LEU A 60 9.09 -0.22 5.61
CA LEU A 60 8.52 -0.64 4.33
C LEU A 60 8.68 0.49 3.31
N GLU A 61 9.40 0.23 2.23
CA GLU A 61 9.49 1.13 1.07
C GLU A 61 8.56 0.60 -0.03
N LEU A 62 7.51 1.36 -0.31
CA LEU A 62 6.55 1.07 -1.38
C LEU A 62 7.04 1.74 -2.66
N GLY A 63 6.98 1.02 -3.80
CA GLY A 63 7.49 1.51 -5.07
C GLY A 63 9.02 1.70 -5.06
N ALA A 64 9.76 0.77 -4.49
CA ALA A 64 11.22 0.89 -4.29
C ALA A 64 12.03 1.01 -5.59
N ASN A 65 11.54 0.43 -6.72
CA ASN A 65 12.20 0.58 -8.02
C ASN A 65 12.17 2.05 -8.49
N PRO A 66 13.28 2.64 -8.95
CA PRO A 66 14.57 2.03 -9.31
C PRO A 66 15.64 2.03 -8.20
N TYR A 67 15.29 1.94 -6.95
CA TYR A 67 16.15 1.74 -5.77
C TYR A 67 17.08 2.90 -5.39
N PHE A 68 16.94 4.07 -5.94
CA PHE A 68 17.75 5.23 -5.57
C PHE A 68 17.55 5.62 -4.11
N ILE A 69 16.31 5.66 -3.64
CA ILE A 69 16.01 5.95 -2.24
C ILE A 69 16.45 4.77 -1.36
N THR A 70 16.21 3.53 -1.78
CA THR A 70 16.66 2.33 -1.08
C THR A 70 18.17 2.36 -0.77
N LEU A 71 18.99 2.75 -1.76
CA LEU A 71 20.44 2.90 -1.58
C LEU A 71 20.79 3.96 -0.53
N LEU A 72 20.08 5.10 -0.55
CA LEU A 72 20.28 6.16 0.45
C LEU A 72 19.79 5.70 1.84
N LEU A 73 18.67 5.03 1.93
CA LEU A 73 18.18 4.47 3.20
C LEU A 73 19.19 3.48 3.80
N LYS A 74 19.74 2.57 2.99
CA LYS A 74 20.79 1.64 3.44
C LYS A 74 22.04 2.37 3.96
N LYS A 75 22.39 3.48 3.35
CA LYS A 75 23.61 4.23 3.68
C LYS A 75 23.45 5.15 4.88
N PHE A 76 22.29 5.77 5.03
CA PHE A 76 22.06 6.85 5.99
C PHE A 76 21.10 6.50 7.13
N THR A 77 20.43 5.34 7.07
CA THR A 77 19.52 4.91 8.14
C THR A 77 19.95 3.57 8.74
N ARG A 78 19.31 3.18 9.84
CA ARG A 78 19.55 1.88 10.51
C ARG A 78 18.30 1.01 10.53
N TYR A 79 17.39 1.23 9.58
CA TYR A 79 16.22 0.39 9.46
C TYR A 79 16.53 -0.92 8.74
N ASP A 80 15.84 -1.98 9.15
CA ASP A 80 15.71 -3.19 8.35
C ASP A 80 14.70 -2.92 7.25
N LEU A 81 15.16 -2.85 5.99
CA LEU A 81 14.33 -2.48 4.84
C LEU A 81 13.54 -3.67 4.33
N VAL A 82 12.25 -3.46 4.12
CA VAL A 82 11.35 -4.34 3.36
C VAL A 82 10.87 -3.57 2.14
N LEU A 83 10.96 -4.18 0.96
CA LEU A 83 10.69 -3.52 -0.30
C LEU A 83 9.45 -4.11 -0.95
N ALA A 84 8.64 -3.26 -1.55
CA ALA A 84 7.49 -3.68 -2.33
C ALA A 84 7.42 -2.93 -3.66
N ASN A 85 7.05 -3.63 -4.72
CA ASN A 85 6.89 -3.09 -6.07
C ASN A 85 5.64 -3.67 -6.74
N TYR A 86 5.12 -2.95 -7.73
CA TYR A 86 4.09 -3.45 -8.63
C TYR A 86 4.47 -3.15 -10.08
N PHE A 87 4.61 -4.19 -10.89
CA PHE A 87 4.99 -4.11 -12.32
C PHE A 87 3.86 -4.59 -13.25
N GLY A 88 2.62 -4.55 -12.78
CA GLY A 88 1.46 -5.07 -13.50
C GLY A 88 1.16 -6.54 -13.20
N GLU A 89 0.12 -7.09 -13.79
CA GLU A 89 -0.44 -8.41 -13.50
C GLU A 89 0.53 -9.58 -13.77
N GLY A 90 1.53 -9.38 -14.62
CA GLY A 90 2.53 -10.40 -14.96
C GLY A 90 3.89 -10.22 -14.26
N GLY A 91 3.93 -9.37 -13.21
CA GLY A 91 5.20 -8.87 -12.68
C GLY A 91 6.12 -9.92 -12.07
N ALA A 92 5.82 -10.43 -10.89
CA ALA A 92 6.67 -11.39 -10.19
C ALA A 92 5.88 -12.66 -9.84
N PRO A 93 6.20 -13.81 -10.46
CA PRO A 93 5.54 -15.07 -10.09
C PRO A 93 5.69 -15.38 -8.61
N GLY A 94 4.59 -15.83 -7.98
CA GLY A 94 4.58 -16.14 -6.54
C GLY A 94 4.59 -14.90 -5.62
N GLY A 95 4.38 -13.69 -6.16
CA GLY A 95 4.29 -12.46 -5.36
C GLY A 95 5.63 -11.97 -4.80
N ARG A 96 6.77 -12.51 -5.24
CA ARG A 96 8.12 -12.09 -4.84
C ARG A 96 9.08 -12.02 -6.02
N GLY A 97 9.99 -11.05 -5.97
CA GLY A 97 11.02 -10.91 -6.97
C GLY A 97 12.34 -10.45 -6.35
N GLU A 98 13.40 -10.54 -7.13
CA GLU A 98 14.73 -10.05 -6.76
C GLU A 98 15.33 -9.26 -7.90
N GLN A 99 16.06 -8.21 -7.56
CA GLN A 99 16.87 -7.47 -8.51
C GLN A 99 18.26 -7.24 -7.95
N THR A 100 19.27 -7.60 -8.73
CA THR A 100 20.66 -7.34 -8.40
C THR A 100 21.11 -6.07 -9.10
N ILE A 101 21.74 -5.17 -8.36
CA ILE A 101 22.37 -3.95 -8.88
C ILE A 101 23.83 -3.87 -8.44
N THR A 102 24.66 -3.33 -9.30
CA THR A 102 26.12 -3.31 -9.09
C THR A 102 26.69 -1.93 -9.39
N SER A 103 27.61 -1.48 -8.54
CA SER A 103 28.46 -0.33 -8.82
C SER A 103 29.92 -0.80 -8.85
N ARG A 104 30.50 -0.81 -10.05
CA ARG A 104 31.92 -1.10 -10.22
C ARG A 104 32.82 -0.01 -9.62
N GLN A 105 32.35 1.23 -9.70
CA GLN A 105 33.08 2.39 -9.18
C GLN A 105 33.28 2.34 -7.67
N TYR A 106 32.25 1.89 -6.93
CA TYR A 106 32.29 1.78 -5.46
C TYR A 106 32.56 0.36 -4.98
N GLY A 107 32.62 -0.64 -5.88
CA GLY A 107 32.81 -2.05 -5.52
C GLY A 107 31.64 -2.61 -4.71
N GLU A 108 30.46 -2.06 -4.88
CA GLU A 108 29.25 -2.46 -4.17
C GLU A 108 28.33 -3.31 -5.09
N GLN A 109 27.74 -4.36 -4.51
CA GLN A 109 26.69 -5.15 -5.12
C GLN A 109 25.56 -5.33 -4.09
N HIS A 110 24.33 -5.10 -4.54
CA HIS A 110 23.14 -5.28 -3.71
C HIS A 110 22.16 -6.20 -4.41
N VAL A 111 21.60 -7.15 -3.67
CA VAL A 111 20.45 -7.95 -4.07
C VAL A 111 19.24 -7.41 -3.30
N PHE A 112 18.27 -6.89 -4.03
CA PHE A 112 17.03 -6.36 -3.47
C PHE A 112 15.90 -7.34 -3.75
N ALA A 113 15.51 -8.09 -2.72
CA ALA A 113 14.27 -8.86 -2.72
C ALA A 113 13.10 -7.92 -2.45
N TYR A 114 12.00 -8.08 -3.16
CA TYR A 114 10.78 -7.29 -3.00
C TYR A 114 9.53 -8.15 -3.05
N ASP A 115 8.50 -7.76 -2.31
CA ASP A 115 7.17 -8.31 -2.45
C ASP A 115 6.44 -7.63 -3.61
N HIS A 116 5.68 -8.42 -4.41
CA HIS A 116 4.96 -7.93 -5.58
C HIS A 116 3.46 -8.05 -5.36
N PHE A 117 2.75 -6.93 -5.27
CA PHE A 117 1.30 -6.88 -5.11
C PHE A 117 0.74 -5.55 -5.59
N ASN A 118 -0.55 -5.52 -5.95
CA ASN A 118 -1.25 -4.29 -6.30
C ASN A 118 -1.84 -3.65 -5.04
N GLY A 119 -1.14 -2.68 -4.47
CA GLY A 119 -1.58 -2.04 -3.23
C GLY A 119 -2.92 -1.30 -3.30
N GLU A 120 -3.44 -0.98 -4.50
CA GLU A 120 -4.76 -0.36 -4.66
C GLU A 120 -5.91 -1.36 -4.41
N HIS A 121 -5.67 -2.66 -4.64
CA HIS A 121 -6.70 -3.69 -4.61
C HIS A 121 -6.46 -4.80 -3.60
N ASP A 122 -5.18 -5.13 -3.39
CA ASP A 122 -4.82 -6.28 -2.56
C ASP A 122 -4.53 -5.84 -1.14
N PRO A 123 -4.91 -6.61 -0.13
CA PRO A 123 -4.36 -6.46 1.21
C PRO A 123 -2.84 -6.57 1.15
N PHE A 124 -2.12 -5.69 1.87
CA PHE A 124 -0.68 -5.82 1.96
C PHE A 124 -0.31 -7.13 2.64
N PRO A 125 0.68 -7.90 2.12
CA PRO A 125 1.01 -9.23 2.62
C PRO A 125 1.79 -9.20 3.95
N TYR A 126 1.45 -8.25 4.82
CA TYR A 126 2.09 -8.03 6.11
C TYR A 126 1.06 -7.99 7.23
N PRO A 127 1.40 -8.56 8.43
CA PRO A 127 0.57 -8.43 9.62
C PRO A 127 0.37 -6.98 10.06
N ASP A 128 -0.69 -6.73 10.81
CA ASP A 128 -0.92 -5.44 11.47
C ASP A 128 0.27 -5.07 12.37
N GLY A 129 0.60 -3.79 12.43
CA GLY A 129 1.63 -3.29 13.32
C GLY A 129 3.04 -3.86 13.06
N THR A 130 3.36 -4.19 11.81
CA THR A 130 4.65 -4.79 11.45
C THR A 130 5.79 -3.77 11.37
N PHE A 131 5.51 -2.55 10.90
CA PHE A 131 6.54 -1.56 10.54
C PHE A 131 6.57 -0.39 11.50
N ASP A 132 7.78 0.08 11.78
CA ASP A 132 8.01 1.32 12.53
C ASP A 132 7.84 2.54 11.62
N PHE A 133 8.12 2.35 10.31
CA PHE A 133 8.04 3.40 9.31
C PHE A 133 7.58 2.86 7.96
N VAL A 134 6.74 3.63 7.24
CA VAL A 134 6.36 3.38 5.84
C VAL A 134 6.83 4.56 4.98
N LEU A 135 7.54 4.27 3.90
CA LEU A 135 7.92 5.24 2.90
C LEU A 135 7.07 5.05 1.65
N ASN A 136 6.30 6.08 1.29
CA ASN A 136 5.37 6.12 0.17
C ASN A 136 5.72 7.32 -0.71
N CYS A 137 6.55 7.10 -1.72
CA CYS A 137 7.08 8.17 -2.55
C CYS A 137 6.58 8.07 -3.99
N GLU A 138 5.84 9.09 -4.46
CA GLU A 138 5.39 9.21 -5.85
C GLU A 138 4.61 7.97 -6.30
N ILE A 139 3.61 7.56 -5.51
CA ILE A 139 2.73 6.43 -5.82
C ILE A 139 1.27 6.89 -5.89
N LEU A 140 0.86 7.76 -4.96
CA LEU A 140 -0.54 8.12 -4.76
C LEU A 140 -1.17 8.70 -6.04
N GLU A 141 -0.41 9.49 -6.80
CA GLU A 141 -0.83 10.08 -8.07
C GLU A 141 -1.06 9.05 -9.18
N HIS A 142 -0.47 7.87 -9.05
CA HIS A 142 -0.59 6.78 -10.02
C HIS A 142 -1.82 5.89 -9.79
N LEU A 143 -2.49 6.00 -8.63
CA LEU A 143 -3.66 5.19 -8.31
C LEU A 143 -4.90 5.68 -9.09
N PRO A 144 -5.46 4.87 -10.02
CA PRO A 144 -6.55 5.31 -10.89
C PRO A 144 -7.94 5.26 -10.26
N LEU A 145 -8.17 4.46 -9.21
CA LEU A 145 -9.49 4.19 -8.67
C LEU A 145 -9.73 4.85 -7.32
N ASP A 146 -9.04 4.36 -6.28
CA ASP A 146 -9.32 4.76 -4.91
C ASP A 146 -8.08 4.66 -4.02
N PRO A 147 -7.52 5.77 -3.56
CA PRO A 147 -6.34 5.77 -2.70
C PRO A 147 -6.64 5.34 -1.26
N THR A 148 -7.93 5.27 -0.85
CA THR A 148 -8.30 5.06 0.55
C THR A 148 -7.90 3.67 1.04
N HIS A 149 -8.17 2.61 0.26
CA HIS A 149 -7.74 1.25 0.61
C HIS A 149 -6.22 1.21 0.82
N TYR A 150 -5.47 1.71 -0.15
CA TYR A 150 -4.02 1.76 -0.11
C TYR A 150 -3.48 2.49 1.14
N LEU A 151 -4.03 3.65 1.47
CA LEU A 151 -3.62 4.42 2.64
C LEU A 151 -4.03 3.76 3.96
N CYS A 152 -5.20 3.11 4.00
CA CYS A 152 -5.63 2.34 5.17
C CYS A 152 -4.76 1.11 5.39
N GLU A 153 -4.28 0.46 4.33
CA GLU A 153 -3.31 -0.63 4.44
C GLU A 153 -1.94 -0.12 4.93
N CYS A 154 -1.48 1.06 4.43
CA CYS A 154 -0.28 1.71 5.00
C CYS A 154 -0.44 1.96 6.51
N HIS A 155 -1.62 2.41 6.94
CA HIS A 155 -1.93 2.64 8.36
C HIS A 155 -1.95 1.34 9.15
N ARG A 156 -2.62 0.30 8.63
CA ARG A 156 -2.77 -1.00 9.30
C ARG A 156 -1.43 -1.68 9.58
N VAL A 157 -0.51 -1.65 8.61
CA VAL A 157 0.80 -2.30 8.74
C VAL A 157 1.77 -1.52 9.62
N LEU A 158 1.49 -0.26 9.92
CA LEU A 158 2.26 0.54 10.88
C LEU A 158 1.96 0.12 12.32
N LYS A 159 2.98 0.11 13.15
CA LYS A 159 2.83 0.00 14.60
C LYS A 159 2.07 1.21 15.16
N GLU A 160 1.48 1.07 16.34
CA GLU A 160 0.91 2.21 17.07
C GLU A 160 1.97 3.31 17.24
N GLY A 161 1.64 4.52 16.80
CA GLY A 161 2.57 5.65 16.76
C GLY A 161 3.65 5.56 15.69
N GLY A 162 3.65 4.53 14.84
CA GLY A 162 4.51 4.43 13.67
C GLY A 162 4.20 5.55 12.66
N ALA A 163 5.16 5.91 11.81
CA ALA A 163 5.01 7.05 10.92
C ALA A 163 5.09 6.65 9.44
N MET A 164 4.43 7.43 8.60
CA MET A 164 4.54 7.37 7.15
C MET A 164 5.06 8.70 6.61
N LEU A 165 6.06 8.65 5.73
CA LEU A 165 6.43 9.78 4.88
C LEU A 165 5.83 9.53 3.50
N LEU A 166 4.95 10.44 3.08
CA LEU A 166 4.32 10.42 1.77
C LEU A 166 4.83 11.60 0.94
N THR A 167 5.24 11.33 -0.30
CA THR A 167 5.55 12.38 -1.28
C THR A 167 4.70 12.22 -2.53
N THR A 168 4.27 13.35 -3.12
CA THR A 168 3.48 13.36 -4.36
C THR A 168 3.60 14.73 -5.03
N PRO A 169 3.44 14.87 -6.37
CA PRO A 169 3.41 16.16 -7.03
C PRO A 169 2.30 17.06 -6.52
N ASN A 170 2.57 18.35 -6.50
CA ASN A 170 1.61 19.37 -6.11
C ASN A 170 0.87 19.91 -7.33
N VAL A 171 -0.42 19.64 -7.45
CA VAL A 171 -1.23 20.14 -8.57
C VAL A 171 -1.19 21.67 -8.67
N LEU A 172 -0.96 22.38 -7.54
CA LEU A 172 -0.84 23.85 -7.51
C LEU A 172 0.54 24.37 -7.89
N MET A 173 1.48 23.52 -8.35
CA MET A 173 2.79 24.00 -8.75
C MET A 173 2.68 25.08 -9.83
N LEU A 174 3.56 26.08 -9.75
CA LEU A 174 3.49 27.26 -10.60
C LEU A 174 3.49 26.90 -12.09
N GLN A 175 4.18 25.84 -12.49
CA GLN A 175 4.21 25.36 -13.87
C GLN A 175 2.83 24.92 -14.36
N ASN A 176 2.04 24.21 -13.52
CA ASN A 176 0.67 23.81 -13.85
C ASN A 176 -0.23 25.03 -14.01
N LEU A 177 -0.10 26.03 -13.12
CA LEU A 177 -0.85 27.27 -13.21
C LEU A 177 -0.55 28.02 -14.51
N TRP A 178 0.72 28.08 -14.92
CA TRP A 178 1.12 28.69 -16.20
C TRP A 178 0.60 27.91 -17.40
N ARG A 179 0.65 26.58 -17.37
CA ARG A 179 0.09 25.74 -18.45
C ARG A 179 -1.39 25.99 -18.63
N LEU A 180 -2.17 26.00 -17.54
CA LEU A 180 -3.60 26.30 -17.58
C LEU A 180 -3.89 27.71 -18.09
N ALA A 181 -3.15 28.73 -17.62
CA ALA A 181 -3.28 30.11 -18.11
C ALA A 181 -2.95 30.24 -19.60
N ALA A 182 -2.06 29.38 -20.12
CA ALA A 182 -1.72 29.29 -21.54
C ALA A 182 -2.66 28.34 -22.33
N SER A 183 -3.77 27.93 -21.76
CA SER A 183 -4.73 26.98 -22.37
C SER A 183 -4.14 25.59 -22.67
N HIS A 184 -3.13 25.16 -21.94
CA HIS A 184 -2.57 23.82 -22.02
C HIS A 184 -3.11 22.94 -20.89
N ASN A 185 -3.35 21.68 -21.20
CA ASN A 185 -3.76 20.68 -20.21
C ASN A 185 -2.60 20.34 -19.25
N ILE A 186 -2.95 20.06 -17.99
CA ILE A 186 -2.00 19.62 -16.96
C ILE A 186 -2.00 18.09 -16.76
N TYR A 187 -3.00 17.39 -17.24
CA TYR A 187 -3.05 15.93 -17.15
C TYR A 187 -1.97 15.28 -18.01
N ASP A 188 -1.42 14.19 -17.48
CA ASP A 188 -0.45 13.39 -18.21
C ASP A 188 -1.06 12.73 -19.45
N LEU A 189 -0.20 12.50 -20.43
CA LEU A 189 -0.55 11.73 -21.62
C LEU A 189 -0.82 10.27 -21.24
N TYR A 190 -1.56 9.57 -22.10
CA TYR A 190 -1.70 8.12 -21.95
C TYR A 190 -0.33 7.43 -22.03
N SER A 191 -0.11 6.47 -21.14
CA SER A 191 1.16 5.75 -21.02
C SER A 191 1.09 4.36 -21.61
N GLY A 192 2.15 3.93 -22.29
CA GLY A 192 2.33 2.54 -22.74
C GLY A 192 2.49 1.54 -21.60
N TYR A 193 2.78 2.04 -20.40
CA TYR A 193 2.86 1.22 -19.16
C TYR A 193 1.50 1.08 -18.45
N GLY A 194 0.39 1.36 -19.14
CA GLY A 194 -0.96 1.23 -18.61
C GLY A 194 -1.36 2.36 -17.66
N VAL A 195 -2.42 2.10 -16.89
CA VAL A 195 -3.04 3.12 -16.02
C VAL A 195 -2.15 3.58 -14.87
N TYR A 196 -1.28 2.71 -14.38
CA TYR A 196 -0.33 3.02 -13.31
C TYR A 196 0.95 3.70 -13.82
N GLY A 197 1.14 3.83 -15.13
CA GLY A 197 2.31 4.42 -15.76
C GLY A 197 2.19 5.94 -15.99
N ARG A 198 1.17 6.60 -15.43
CA ARG A 198 0.92 8.05 -15.57
C ARG A 198 0.33 8.61 -14.28
N HIS A 199 0.38 9.93 -14.10
CA HIS A 199 -0.36 10.58 -13.03
C HIS A 199 -1.86 10.59 -13.39
N ASN A 200 -2.66 9.87 -12.60
CA ASN A 200 -4.11 9.86 -12.75
C ASN A 200 -4.75 11.00 -11.97
N ARG A 201 -4.16 11.38 -10.82
CA ARG A 201 -4.61 12.51 -10.01
C ARG A 201 -3.45 13.09 -9.20
N GLU A 202 -3.16 14.37 -9.40
CA GLU A 202 -2.33 15.14 -8.46
C GLU A 202 -3.21 15.81 -7.39
N TYR A 203 -2.63 16.13 -6.24
CA TYR A 203 -3.34 16.61 -5.07
C TYR A 203 -2.93 18.03 -4.69
N THR A 204 -3.87 18.80 -4.15
CA THR A 204 -3.56 20.01 -3.38
C THR A 204 -3.11 19.62 -1.97
N PRO A 205 -2.38 20.52 -1.24
CA PRO A 205 -2.00 20.23 0.14
C PRO A 205 -3.19 19.93 1.06
N SER A 206 -4.31 20.65 0.90
CA SER A 206 -5.52 20.44 1.70
C SER A 206 -6.20 19.11 1.39
N GLU A 207 -6.33 18.75 0.10
CA GLU A 207 -6.88 17.45 -0.28
C GLU A 207 -6.09 16.29 0.29
N LEU A 208 -4.75 16.38 0.23
CA LEU A 208 -3.88 15.33 0.76
C LEU A 208 -4.00 15.18 2.28
N ILE A 209 -4.06 16.32 3.01
CA ILE A 209 -4.26 16.32 4.46
C ILE A 209 -5.62 15.70 4.82
N ASP A 210 -6.70 16.15 4.19
CA ASP A 210 -8.05 15.62 4.42
C ASP A 210 -8.12 14.10 4.17
N LEU A 211 -7.46 13.64 3.10
CA LEU A 211 -7.40 12.23 2.74
C LEU A 211 -6.67 11.40 3.80
N LEU A 212 -5.49 11.83 4.23
CA LEU A 212 -4.72 11.15 5.25
C LEU A 212 -5.45 11.11 6.59
N GLN A 213 -6.06 12.22 7.00
CA GLN A 213 -6.87 12.28 8.22
C GLN A 213 -8.10 11.37 8.12
N GLY A 214 -8.74 11.30 6.94
CA GLY A 214 -9.84 10.37 6.67
C GLY A 214 -9.44 8.91 6.77
N CYS A 215 -8.15 8.59 6.59
CA CYS A 215 -7.59 7.24 6.76
C CYS A 215 -7.07 6.97 8.19
N GLY A 216 -7.18 7.93 9.12
CA GLY A 216 -6.79 7.76 10.51
C GLY A 216 -5.39 8.30 10.86
N PHE A 217 -4.71 8.96 9.94
CA PHE A 217 -3.41 9.55 10.21
C PHE A 217 -3.49 10.90 10.93
N ALA A 218 -2.63 11.11 11.92
CA ALA A 218 -2.35 12.43 12.50
C ALA A 218 -1.20 13.09 11.72
N ILE A 219 -1.43 14.28 11.17
CA ILE A 219 -0.42 15.02 10.41
C ILE A 219 0.60 15.61 11.35
N GLU A 220 1.87 15.27 11.18
CA GLU A 220 2.98 15.75 12.01
C GLU A 220 3.73 16.90 11.35
N GLN A 221 4.02 16.77 10.05
CA GLN A 221 4.73 17.79 9.28
C GLN A 221 4.25 17.82 7.83
N VAL A 222 4.07 19.02 7.30
CA VAL A 222 3.83 19.25 5.87
C VAL A 222 4.91 20.17 5.34
N ARG A 223 5.59 19.75 4.28
CA ARG A 223 6.55 20.57 3.54
C ARG A 223 6.14 20.60 2.08
N ILE A 224 6.27 21.79 1.47
CA ILE A 224 6.07 21.98 0.04
C ILE A 224 7.39 22.52 -0.50
N GLU A 225 8.07 21.73 -1.33
CA GLU A 225 9.44 22.00 -1.73
C GLU A 225 9.59 22.10 -3.24
N ASP A 226 10.52 22.94 -3.67
CA ASP A 226 10.95 22.95 -5.05
C ASP A 226 11.94 21.81 -5.29
N ILE A 227 11.61 20.92 -6.20
CA ILE A 227 12.48 19.79 -6.58
C ILE A 227 13.19 20.05 -7.91
N TYR A 228 12.62 20.90 -8.75
CA TYR A 228 13.21 21.30 -10.04
C TYR A 228 14.00 22.61 -9.92
N PRO A 229 15.02 22.84 -10.80
CA PRO A 229 15.75 24.09 -10.85
C PRO A 229 14.81 25.29 -11.10
N GLN A 230 14.97 26.33 -10.29
CA GLN A 230 14.15 27.53 -10.38
C GLN A 230 14.95 28.70 -10.92
N HIS A 231 14.41 29.44 -11.92
CA HIS A 231 15.08 30.56 -12.57
C HIS A 231 14.19 31.82 -12.59
N GLY A 232 14.83 32.99 -12.58
CA GLY A 232 14.17 34.27 -12.81
C GLY A 232 12.96 34.53 -11.94
N LEU A 233 11.85 34.97 -12.57
CA LEU A 233 10.60 35.35 -11.93
C LEU A 233 9.94 34.22 -11.16
N THR A 234 10.06 32.97 -11.64
CA THR A 234 9.46 31.79 -10.98
C THR A 234 10.02 31.58 -9.57
N ARG A 235 11.35 31.78 -9.39
CA ARG A 235 12.00 31.70 -8.07
C ARG A 235 11.46 32.77 -7.12
N VAL A 236 11.24 33.98 -7.60
CA VAL A 236 10.70 35.09 -6.80
C VAL A 236 9.25 34.78 -6.37
N LEU A 237 8.39 34.39 -7.30
CA LEU A 237 6.99 34.09 -7.04
C LEU A 237 6.83 32.92 -6.04
N LYS A 238 7.59 31.86 -6.18
CA LYS A 238 7.56 30.70 -5.27
C LYS A 238 8.08 31.02 -3.87
N ARG A 239 8.98 32.00 -3.73
CA ARG A 239 9.43 32.50 -2.42
C ARG A 239 8.30 33.16 -1.63
N PHE A 240 7.41 33.90 -2.30
CA PHE A 240 6.25 34.55 -1.67
C PHE A 240 5.03 33.62 -1.52
N ARG A 241 4.93 32.60 -2.35
CA ARG A 241 3.80 31.67 -2.38
C ARG A 241 4.29 30.22 -2.33
N GLN A 242 4.70 29.79 -1.15
CA GLN A 242 5.27 28.42 -0.94
C GLN A 242 4.36 27.31 -1.46
N ARG A 243 3.03 27.49 -1.39
CA ARG A 243 2.05 26.55 -1.93
C ARG A 243 2.14 26.30 -3.44
N TRP A 244 2.94 27.10 -4.18
CA TRP A 244 3.17 26.94 -5.62
C TRP A 244 4.46 26.16 -5.95
N ARG A 245 5.13 25.63 -4.91
CA ARG A 245 6.29 24.75 -5.10
C ARG A 245 5.87 23.39 -5.65
N ASP A 246 6.85 22.63 -6.12
CA ASP A 246 6.65 21.49 -7.01
C ASP A 246 6.06 20.26 -6.34
N ASN A 247 6.48 19.93 -5.11
CA ASN A 247 6.18 18.63 -4.49
C ASN A 247 5.73 18.78 -3.04
N LEU A 248 4.83 17.90 -2.64
CA LEU A 248 4.32 17.75 -1.27
C LEU A 248 5.10 16.64 -0.56
N PHE A 249 5.47 16.91 0.68
CA PHE A 249 6.08 15.95 1.60
C PHE A 249 5.27 15.99 2.89
N VAL A 250 4.65 14.90 3.25
CA VAL A 250 3.81 14.82 4.45
C VAL A 250 4.32 13.69 5.33
N LEU A 251 4.75 14.05 6.55
CA LEU A 251 5.03 13.10 7.61
C LEU A 251 3.77 12.98 8.46
N ALA A 252 3.23 11.77 8.57
CA ALA A 252 2.01 11.48 9.29
C ALA A 252 2.17 10.27 10.19
N ARG A 253 1.44 10.22 11.30
CA ARG A 253 1.52 9.18 12.32
C ARG A 253 0.25 8.35 12.36
N ALA A 254 0.38 7.04 12.43
CA ALA A 254 -0.73 6.12 12.62
C ALA A 254 -1.09 6.01 14.11
N HIS A 255 -2.35 6.22 14.43
CA HIS A 255 -2.90 6.04 15.78
C HIS A 255 -4.20 5.25 15.72
N GLY A 256 -4.36 4.30 16.62
CA GLY A 256 -5.54 3.45 16.66
C GLY A 256 -5.70 2.58 15.41
N ARG A 257 -6.94 2.42 14.96
CA ARG A 257 -7.25 1.67 13.73
C ARG A 257 -7.38 2.60 12.53
N PRO A 258 -7.12 2.09 11.30
CA PRO A 258 -7.42 2.85 10.10
C PRO A 258 -8.91 3.23 10.06
N ILE A 259 -9.19 4.48 9.66
CA ILE A 259 -10.53 5.02 9.57
C ILE A 259 -10.90 5.12 8.09
N TYR A 260 -11.92 4.38 7.63
CA TYR A 260 -12.38 4.44 6.26
C TYR A 260 -13.37 5.60 6.07
N SER A 261 -12.89 6.83 6.23
CA SER A 261 -13.70 8.03 6.03
C SER A 261 -13.28 8.75 4.75
N TYR A 262 -14.22 8.91 3.85
CA TYR A 262 -13.97 9.56 2.57
C TYR A 262 -14.18 11.06 2.66
N PRO A 263 -13.17 11.89 2.31
CA PRO A 263 -13.38 13.32 2.14
C PRO A 263 -14.50 13.61 1.12
N PRO A 264 -15.37 14.61 1.34
CA PRO A 264 -16.51 14.91 0.46
C PRO A 264 -16.13 15.21 -1.00
N TRP A 265 -14.88 15.63 -1.24
CA TRP A 265 -14.37 15.95 -2.57
C TRP A 265 -13.87 14.73 -3.36
N LEU A 266 -13.63 13.59 -2.69
CA LEU A 266 -13.05 12.40 -3.33
C LEU A 266 -14.02 11.76 -4.32
N TYR A 267 -15.30 11.70 -3.96
CA TYR A 267 -16.37 11.17 -4.82
C TYR A 267 -17.45 12.21 -5.08
N ARG A 268 -18.01 12.19 -6.30
CA ARG A 268 -19.18 13.00 -6.62
C ARG A 268 -20.42 12.42 -5.94
N SER A 269 -21.21 13.30 -5.31
CA SER A 269 -22.41 12.94 -4.54
C SER A 269 -23.51 12.22 -5.34
N MET A 270 -23.50 12.33 -6.66
CA MET A 270 -24.52 11.70 -7.54
C MET A 270 -24.23 10.23 -7.85
N THR A 271 -23.07 9.73 -7.52
CA THR A 271 -22.77 8.30 -7.59
C THR A 271 -22.75 7.79 -6.16
N SER A 272 -23.67 6.93 -5.81
CA SER A 272 -23.76 6.23 -4.52
C SER A 272 -22.56 5.27 -4.26
N LEU A 273 -21.45 5.51 -4.90
CA LEU A 273 -20.20 4.74 -4.82
C LEU A 273 -19.31 5.18 -3.65
N ARG A 274 -19.89 5.62 -2.54
CA ARG A 274 -19.14 5.63 -1.30
C ARG A 274 -18.83 4.19 -0.96
N ARG A 275 -17.59 3.80 -1.06
CA ARG A 275 -17.11 2.55 -0.46
C ARG A 275 -17.19 2.71 1.05
N VAL A 276 -18.35 2.45 1.61
CA VAL A 276 -18.61 2.48 3.05
C VAL A 276 -18.51 1.05 3.54
N ILE A 277 -17.90 0.83 4.69
CA ILE A 277 -17.99 -0.46 5.40
C ILE A 277 -19.46 -0.83 5.51
N ARG A 278 -19.79 -2.03 5.09
CA ARG A 278 -21.15 -2.57 5.02
C ARG A 278 -21.34 -3.68 6.02
N PRO A 279 -22.60 -4.04 6.35
CA PRO A 279 -22.87 -5.22 7.16
C PRO A 279 -22.50 -6.54 6.49
N ASP A 280 -22.09 -6.49 5.23
CA ASP A 280 -21.66 -7.64 4.44
C ASP A 280 -20.36 -7.36 3.69
N VAL A 281 -19.60 -8.43 3.43
CA VAL A 281 -18.45 -8.47 2.53
C VAL A 281 -18.77 -9.45 1.42
N VAL A 282 -18.80 -8.97 0.17
CA VAL A 282 -18.95 -9.80 -1.03
C VAL A 282 -17.64 -9.72 -1.81
N MET A 283 -16.97 -10.86 -1.99
CA MET A 283 -15.66 -10.91 -2.62
C MET A 283 -15.72 -10.41 -4.06
N GLY A 284 -14.82 -9.47 -4.40
CA GLY A 284 -14.78 -8.83 -5.70
C GLY A 284 -15.77 -7.69 -5.92
N GLU A 285 -16.61 -7.34 -4.93
CA GLU A 285 -17.53 -6.21 -4.99
C GLU A 285 -17.18 -5.10 -4.00
N ASN A 286 -17.13 -5.42 -2.70
CA ASN A 286 -16.89 -4.45 -1.64
C ASN A 286 -15.81 -4.91 -0.63
N ASP A 287 -15.10 -5.95 -0.96
CA ASP A 287 -14.12 -6.59 -0.09
C ASP A 287 -12.85 -5.74 0.15
N ALA A 288 -12.45 -4.93 -0.81
CA ALA A 288 -11.18 -4.21 -0.79
C ALA A 288 -10.94 -3.34 0.46
N ILE A 289 -11.98 -2.80 1.09
CA ILE A 289 -11.88 -1.94 2.27
C ILE A 289 -12.32 -2.63 3.58
N GLN A 290 -12.79 -3.88 3.49
CA GLN A 290 -13.33 -4.63 4.62
C GLN A 290 -12.51 -5.86 4.98
N LEU A 291 -11.51 -6.21 4.18
CA LEU A 291 -10.59 -7.30 4.49
C LEU A 291 -9.33 -6.76 5.17
N GLY A 292 -8.94 -7.41 6.24
CA GLY A 292 -7.64 -7.24 6.90
C GLY A 292 -6.60 -8.20 6.34
N GLN A 293 -5.72 -8.67 7.21
CA GLN A 293 -4.69 -9.64 6.83
C GLN A 293 -5.26 -11.05 6.59
N GLY A 294 -4.45 -11.89 5.94
CA GLY A 294 -4.72 -13.33 5.82
C GLY A 294 -5.57 -13.72 4.61
N TRP A 295 -5.74 -12.85 3.63
CA TRP A 295 -6.44 -13.12 2.38
C TRP A 295 -5.48 -13.22 1.21
N HIS A 296 -5.72 -14.19 0.35
CA HIS A 296 -5.04 -14.31 -0.94
C HIS A 296 -5.73 -13.46 -2.02
N PRO A 297 -5.06 -13.20 -3.16
CA PRO A 297 -5.64 -12.49 -4.29
C PRO A 297 -6.99 -13.05 -4.73
N LEU A 298 -7.84 -12.16 -5.29
CA LEU A 298 -9.19 -12.52 -5.76
C LEU A 298 -9.14 -13.51 -6.92
N GLU A 299 -9.86 -14.62 -6.78
CA GLU A 299 -10.15 -15.55 -7.87
C GLU A 299 -11.53 -15.26 -8.46
N ARG A 300 -11.64 -15.24 -9.80
CA ARG A 300 -12.86 -14.81 -10.49
C ARG A 300 -13.58 -15.92 -11.27
N LEU A 301 -13.01 -17.10 -11.35
CA LEU A 301 -13.58 -18.21 -12.13
C LEU A 301 -13.81 -19.45 -11.25
N PRO A 302 -15.02 -20.03 -11.27
CA PRO A 302 -16.26 -19.54 -11.88
C PRO A 302 -16.99 -18.49 -11.04
N TYR A 303 -16.52 -18.19 -9.82
CA TYR A 303 -17.11 -17.23 -8.89
C TYR A 303 -16.03 -16.28 -8.37
N ALA A 304 -16.41 -15.06 -7.99
CA ALA A 304 -15.55 -14.17 -7.26
C ALA A 304 -15.42 -14.69 -5.81
N ALA A 305 -14.21 -15.09 -5.41
CA ALA A 305 -13.94 -15.62 -4.08
C ALA A 305 -12.46 -15.40 -3.71
N ARG A 306 -12.15 -15.41 -2.41
CA ARG A 306 -10.77 -15.36 -1.92
C ARG A 306 -10.46 -16.52 -0.99
N TRP A 307 -9.29 -17.07 -1.16
CA TRP A 307 -8.74 -18.00 -0.17
C TRP A 307 -8.29 -17.23 1.07
N THR A 308 -8.55 -17.80 2.24
CA THR A 308 -7.85 -17.38 3.46
C THR A 308 -6.51 -18.10 3.56
N SER A 309 -5.58 -17.52 4.30
CA SER A 309 -4.45 -18.26 4.90
C SER A 309 -4.92 -19.05 6.13
N GLY A 310 -4.02 -19.45 7.00
CA GLY A 310 -4.38 -20.11 8.28
C GLY A 310 -5.21 -19.24 9.22
N GLN A 311 -5.09 -17.90 9.08
CA GLN A 311 -5.90 -16.94 9.81
C GLN A 311 -6.19 -15.74 8.90
N ALA A 312 -7.45 -15.26 8.91
CA ALA A 312 -7.89 -14.13 8.11
C ALA A 312 -8.88 -13.24 8.88
N HIS A 313 -8.84 -11.94 8.59
CA HIS A 313 -9.63 -10.94 9.29
C HIS A 313 -10.53 -10.17 8.31
N ALA A 314 -11.77 -9.91 8.72
CA ALA A 314 -12.70 -9.05 7.98
C ALA A 314 -13.40 -8.09 8.95
N TYR A 315 -13.80 -6.92 8.44
CA TYR A 315 -14.46 -5.88 9.22
C TYR A 315 -15.84 -5.60 8.65
N LEU A 316 -16.85 -5.62 9.50
CA LEU A 316 -18.26 -5.42 9.14
C LEU A 316 -18.84 -4.25 9.91
N LEU A 317 -19.69 -3.46 9.27
CA LEU A 317 -20.53 -2.49 9.97
C LEU A 317 -21.60 -3.24 10.75
N ARG A 318 -21.73 -2.94 12.06
CA ARG A 318 -22.81 -3.50 12.87
C ARG A 318 -24.16 -2.95 12.40
N PRO A 319 -25.08 -3.80 11.91
CA PRO A 319 -26.46 -3.38 11.64
C PRO A 319 -27.24 -3.17 12.97
N GLU A 320 -28.44 -2.63 12.88
CA GLU A 320 -29.35 -2.60 14.03
C GLU A 320 -29.76 -4.01 14.42
N ASN A 321 -29.69 -4.32 15.73
CA ASN A 321 -30.08 -5.61 16.31
C ASN A 321 -29.53 -6.86 15.59
N PRO A 322 -28.20 -7.00 15.46
CA PRO A 322 -27.61 -8.16 14.81
C PRO A 322 -27.94 -9.44 15.59
N THR A 323 -28.31 -10.50 14.88
CA THR A 323 -28.69 -11.78 15.49
C THR A 323 -27.69 -12.89 15.20
N ARG A 324 -27.14 -12.91 13.98
CA ARG A 324 -26.19 -13.94 13.57
C ARG A 324 -25.23 -13.45 12.49
N LEU A 325 -24.05 -14.06 12.49
CA LEU A 325 -23.07 -13.97 11.41
C LEU A 325 -23.31 -15.13 10.43
N GLY A 326 -23.35 -14.82 9.13
CA GLY A 326 -23.38 -15.79 8.04
C GLY A 326 -22.06 -15.79 7.27
N LEU A 327 -21.64 -16.96 6.78
CA LEU A 327 -20.49 -17.16 5.91
C LEU A 327 -20.86 -18.11 4.77
N GLU A 328 -20.58 -17.74 3.52
CA GLU A 328 -20.65 -18.62 2.35
C GLU A 328 -19.22 -18.96 1.93
N LEU A 329 -18.85 -20.24 2.05
CA LEU A 329 -17.48 -20.69 1.85
C LEU A 329 -17.38 -22.13 1.33
N SER A 330 -16.19 -22.51 0.88
CA SER A 330 -15.87 -23.86 0.44
C SER A 330 -14.44 -24.25 0.84
N THR A 331 -14.12 -25.52 0.75
CA THR A 331 -12.76 -26.03 0.90
C THR A 331 -12.22 -26.59 -0.41
N SER A 332 -10.91 -26.83 -0.51
CA SER A 332 -10.35 -27.53 -1.67
C SER A 332 -10.81 -28.98 -1.70
N GLY A 333 -11.34 -29.41 -2.83
CA GLY A 333 -11.69 -30.84 -3.06
C GLY A 333 -10.46 -31.76 -3.13
N ALA A 334 -9.26 -31.21 -3.29
CA ALA A 334 -8.01 -31.97 -3.33
C ALA A 334 -7.48 -32.34 -1.93
N PHE A 335 -7.95 -31.67 -0.87
CA PHE A 335 -7.49 -31.90 0.49
C PHE A 335 -8.26 -33.07 1.15
N SER A 336 -7.55 -34.04 1.71
CA SER A 336 -8.15 -35.27 2.27
C SER A 336 -8.46 -35.19 3.77
N ASP A 337 -7.73 -34.34 4.50
CA ASP A 337 -7.85 -34.27 5.95
C ASP A 337 -9.07 -33.43 6.39
N PRO A 338 -9.71 -33.76 7.52
CA PRO A 338 -10.77 -32.94 8.07
C PRO A 338 -10.25 -31.52 8.41
N MET A 339 -10.92 -30.49 7.89
CA MET A 339 -10.63 -29.11 8.22
C MET A 339 -11.61 -28.55 9.23
N THR A 340 -11.10 -27.77 10.17
CA THR A 340 -11.91 -27.04 11.14
C THR A 340 -11.72 -25.55 10.93
N LEU A 341 -12.83 -24.84 10.78
CA LEU A 341 -12.87 -23.39 10.79
C LEU A 341 -13.32 -22.91 12.17
N THR A 342 -12.53 -22.13 12.85
CA THR A 342 -12.96 -21.42 14.06
C THR A 342 -13.25 -19.96 13.68
N VAL A 343 -14.50 -19.57 13.94
CA VAL A 343 -14.97 -18.18 13.72
C VAL A 343 -15.01 -17.46 15.05
N GLU A 344 -14.42 -16.26 15.09
CA GLU A 344 -14.45 -15.39 16.26
C GLU A 344 -15.07 -14.04 15.90
N ILE A 345 -16.01 -13.56 16.73
CA ILE A 345 -16.69 -12.27 16.60
C ILE A 345 -17.09 -11.74 17.97
N GLY A 346 -16.71 -10.51 18.32
CA GLY A 346 -17.09 -9.86 19.58
C GLY A 346 -16.71 -10.68 20.82
N GLY A 347 -15.63 -11.46 20.76
CA GLY A 347 -15.15 -12.34 21.83
C GLY A 347 -15.82 -13.72 21.87
N ALA A 348 -16.90 -13.97 21.11
CA ALA A 348 -17.48 -15.28 20.95
C ALA A 348 -16.71 -16.09 19.91
N LYS A 349 -16.49 -17.40 20.20
CA LYS A 349 -15.77 -18.32 19.30
C LYS A 349 -16.61 -19.56 19.04
N GLN A 350 -16.68 -19.97 17.77
CA GLN A 350 -17.39 -21.19 17.38
C GLN A 350 -16.59 -21.99 16.35
N PRO A 351 -16.29 -23.28 16.59
CA PRO A 351 -15.68 -24.14 15.60
C PRO A 351 -16.76 -24.77 14.69
N PHE A 352 -16.38 -24.95 13.41
CA PHE A 352 -17.17 -25.63 12.39
C PHE A 352 -16.32 -26.70 11.71
N ALA A 353 -16.85 -27.93 11.65
CA ALA A 353 -16.27 -28.98 10.83
C ALA A 353 -16.73 -28.80 9.38
N LEU A 354 -15.80 -28.65 8.44
CA LEU A 354 -16.09 -28.29 7.07
C LEU A 354 -16.27 -29.55 6.18
N LYS A 355 -17.18 -29.41 5.19
CA LYS A 355 -17.36 -30.45 4.16
C LYS A 355 -16.37 -30.24 3.03
N ARG A 356 -15.78 -31.34 2.60
CA ARG A 356 -14.77 -31.33 1.55
C ARG A 356 -15.36 -30.90 0.19
N GLY A 357 -14.78 -29.87 -0.41
CA GLY A 357 -15.05 -29.44 -1.78
C GLY A 357 -16.47 -28.95 -2.07
N ALA A 358 -17.29 -28.76 -1.05
CA ALA A 358 -18.66 -28.28 -1.17
C ALA A 358 -18.76 -26.82 -0.74
N TRP A 359 -19.63 -26.05 -1.40
CA TRP A 359 -20.07 -24.75 -0.91
C TRP A 359 -21.07 -24.97 0.23
N GLU A 360 -20.87 -24.27 1.32
CA GLU A 360 -21.76 -24.32 2.49
C GLU A 360 -22.00 -22.92 3.04
N GLU A 361 -23.18 -22.75 3.62
CA GLU A 361 -23.49 -21.58 4.43
C GLU A 361 -23.39 -21.98 5.91
N LEU A 362 -22.59 -21.26 6.65
CA LEU A 362 -22.42 -21.40 8.08
C LEU A 362 -23.03 -20.22 8.81
N TYR A 363 -23.63 -20.49 9.96
CA TYR A 363 -24.25 -19.46 10.78
C TYR A 363 -23.79 -19.56 12.22
N MET A 364 -23.46 -18.41 12.81
CA MET A 364 -23.06 -18.28 14.20
C MET A 364 -23.88 -17.18 14.89
N PRO A 365 -24.52 -17.44 16.04
CA PRO A 365 -25.16 -16.39 16.83
C PRO A 365 -24.10 -15.37 17.28
N VAL A 366 -24.43 -14.09 17.24
CA VAL A 366 -23.51 -13.03 17.67
C VAL A 366 -23.87 -12.49 19.06
N PRO A 367 -22.90 -11.96 19.82
CA PRO A 367 -23.16 -11.27 21.06
C PRO A 367 -24.14 -10.10 20.88
N THR A 368 -24.97 -9.86 21.88
CA THR A 368 -25.93 -8.74 21.86
C THR A 368 -25.26 -7.37 21.88
N THR A 369 -24.01 -7.30 22.37
CA THR A 369 -23.22 -6.08 22.42
C THR A 369 -22.02 -6.22 21.51
N LEU A 370 -22.07 -5.56 20.37
CA LEU A 370 -20.98 -5.45 19.40
C LEU A 370 -20.60 -3.97 19.20
N PRO A 371 -19.31 -3.67 18.92
CA PRO A 371 -18.91 -2.30 18.54
C PRO A 371 -19.53 -1.90 17.20
N PRO A 372 -19.54 -0.60 16.84
CA PRO A 372 -20.06 -0.13 15.55
C PRO A 372 -19.37 -0.80 14.34
N GLU A 373 -18.08 -1.01 14.41
CA GLU A 373 -17.28 -1.81 13.49
C GLU A 373 -16.90 -3.12 14.17
N VAL A 374 -17.19 -4.22 13.50
CA VAL A 374 -17.07 -5.56 14.04
C VAL A 374 -16.00 -6.32 13.30
N GLU A 375 -14.99 -6.76 14.03
CA GLU A 375 -13.97 -7.67 13.49
C GLU A 375 -14.47 -9.13 13.53
N VAL A 376 -14.31 -9.81 12.41
CA VAL A 376 -14.51 -11.25 12.25
C VAL A 376 -13.15 -11.88 11.98
N CYS A 377 -12.72 -12.81 12.83
CA CYS A 377 -11.50 -13.58 12.65
C CYS A 377 -11.86 -15.02 12.25
N LEU A 378 -11.26 -15.48 11.16
CA LEU A 378 -11.40 -16.85 10.64
C LEU A 378 -10.07 -17.57 10.85
N THR A 379 -10.06 -18.64 11.64
CA THR A 379 -8.87 -19.48 11.84
C THR A 379 -9.15 -20.88 11.31
N VAL A 380 -8.32 -21.34 10.37
CA VAL A 380 -8.47 -22.62 9.67
C VAL A 380 -7.33 -23.55 10.01
N GLN A 381 -7.64 -24.78 10.39
CA GLN A 381 -6.67 -25.83 10.71
C GLN A 381 -7.17 -27.20 10.26
N PRO A 382 -6.28 -28.00 9.60
CA PRO A 382 -5.02 -27.61 8.99
C PRO A 382 -5.22 -26.77 7.73
N THR A 383 -4.18 -26.09 7.26
CA THR A 383 -4.16 -25.45 5.95
C THR A 383 -3.73 -26.42 4.86
N TYR A 384 -4.03 -26.11 3.60
CA TYR A 384 -3.66 -26.89 2.43
C TYR A 384 -2.67 -26.15 1.54
N ASN A 385 -1.54 -26.80 1.23
CA ASN A 385 -0.56 -26.26 0.30
C ASN A 385 -0.52 -27.15 -0.96
N PRO A 386 -1.02 -26.64 -2.11
CA PRO A 386 -1.09 -27.43 -3.34
C PRO A 386 0.26 -27.92 -3.85
N PHE A 387 1.32 -27.13 -3.71
CA PHE A 387 2.67 -27.51 -4.14
C PHE A 387 3.24 -28.65 -3.31
N ARG A 388 3.14 -28.60 -1.99
CA ARG A 388 3.62 -29.67 -1.10
C ARG A 388 2.91 -30.98 -1.34
N HIS A 389 1.66 -30.94 -1.77
CA HIS A 389 0.87 -32.14 -2.11
C HIS A 389 1.02 -32.55 -3.59
N LYS A 390 1.92 -31.88 -4.35
CA LYS A 390 2.20 -32.14 -5.78
C LYS A 390 0.99 -31.99 -6.71
N HIS A 391 0.02 -31.18 -6.33
CA HIS A 391 -1.20 -30.97 -7.13
C HIS A 391 -1.10 -29.76 -8.08
N SER A 392 -0.21 -28.82 -7.82
CA SER A 392 0.02 -27.65 -8.68
C SER A 392 1.35 -26.96 -8.38
N GLN A 393 1.65 -25.88 -9.11
CA GLN A 393 2.76 -24.95 -8.83
C GLN A 393 2.40 -23.91 -7.77
N ASP A 394 1.19 -23.94 -7.25
CA ASP A 394 0.70 -23.01 -6.22
C ASP A 394 1.30 -23.38 -4.86
N ASP A 395 2.14 -22.50 -4.31
CA ASP A 395 2.84 -22.68 -3.03
C ASP A 395 2.15 -21.98 -1.85
N ARG A 396 0.98 -21.39 -2.09
CA ARG A 396 0.21 -20.70 -1.03
C ARG A 396 -0.29 -21.69 0.04
N GLU A 397 -0.32 -21.23 1.28
CA GLU A 397 -1.01 -21.92 2.37
C GLU A 397 -2.50 -21.51 2.34
N LEU A 398 -3.34 -22.42 1.84
CA LEU A 398 -4.76 -22.16 1.64
C LEU A 398 -5.58 -22.68 2.81
N GLY A 399 -6.46 -21.83 3.34
CA GLY A 399 -7.47 -22.18 4.33
C GLY A 399 -8.82 -22.51 3.68
N VAL A 400 -9.80 -21.59 3.77
CA VAL A 400 -11.11 -21.71 3.13
C VAL A 400 -11.26 -20.69 2.01
N LEU A 401 -12.00 -21.06 0.97
CA LEU A 401 -12.39 -20.17 -0.13
C LEU A 401 -13.72 -19.50 0.24
N VAL A 402 -13.68 -18.20 0.48
CA VAL A 402 -14.84 -17.42 0.95
C VAL A 402 -15.42 -16.60 -0.19
N LYS A 403 -16.73 -16.57 -0.27
CA LYS A 403 -17.50 -15.82 -1.24
C LYS A 403 -18.19 -14.61 -0.61
N ARG A 404 -18.74 -14.82 0.60
CA ARG A 404 -19.46 -13.78 1.33
C ARG A 404 -19.39 -13.98 2.84
N ILE A 405 -19.37 -12.84 3.57
CA ILE A 405 -19.50 -12.75 5.03
C ILE A 405 -20.56 -11.68 5.32
N TRP A 406 -21.54 -11.93 6.21
CA TRP A 406 -22.56 -10.93 6.51
C TRP A 406 -23.13 -11.04 7.92
N LEU A 407 -23.61 -9.93 8.44
CA LEU A 407 -24.39 -9.85 9.68
C LEU A 407 -25.86 -9.72 9.35
N GLU A 408 -26.70 -10.57 9.95
CA GLU A 408 -28.15 -10.51 9.84
C GLU A 408 -28.76 -9.81 11.05
N SER A 409 -29.76 -8.97 10.80
CA SER A 409 -30.60 -8.35 11.83
C SER A 409 -31.85 -9.17 12.12
N ALA A 410 -32.43 -8.98 13.30
CA ALA A 410 -33.79 -9.41 13.56
C ALA A 410 -34.74 -8.70 12.56
N SER A 411 -35.57 -9.45 11.88
CA SER A 411 -36.63 -8.95 11.00
C SER A 411 -37.71 -8.19 11.77
#